data_9e8b611d56704cc63d092c31a556be80
#
_entry.id   9e8b611d56704cc63d092c31a556be80
#
_cell.length_a   1.000
_cell.length_b   1.000
_cell.length_c   1.000
_cell.angle_alpha   90.00
_cell.angle_beta   90.00
_cell.angle_gamma   90.00
#
_symmetry.space_group_name_H-M   'P 1'
#
loop_
_entity.id
_entity.type
_entity.pdbx_description
1 polymer ?
#
loop_
_entity_poly.entity_id
_entity_poly.type
_entity_poly.pdbx_seq_one_letter_code
_entity_poly.pdbx_strand_id
1 'polypeptide(L)'
;MKLCNHATATCRDRAVKLRSLLLLSMMLLFGHALRLEAGVDSFGASSNGGYHQTSEVSVNERGQLTLRDALQLTLLRNPELASFSKEITALEGATLQAGLLRNPELSVNVENAGNIQKLRGDLNAPDSIVKEVVQQTTTIRIGQLLELGGKRAARVSAARLNEELAAMDYESRRVEIIARVAMLFTEVLAGQERQKLAEETQRLAQQVVDTVVLRVIAGKVPPIEETRAKVGLSTARIESEQAQRDLISARKRLALMWNSPAPQFDSALGDLETHIMPPDFHVLQQRVLENPLALRAMKNIEHRKALVEVEQTRRVPNLFLSAGVVNYALVGGNTAIVNAMVPLPLFDRNQGNLKEAHQRVSKAEDEQAAMEIRLRTELAQSFEAMSAVWNEINLLRDEILPGAKSAFSVMRKGYELGKFGLLELMDAQRVLFQNQLLYVRALANYQRLINDIERLIAAPIESIQPRHEINSLSPAHLKRKK
;
A
#
# COMPACT_ATOMS: atom_id res chain seq x y z
N MET A 1 -32.33 29.47 -85.19
CA MET A 1 -32.15 29.91 -83.82
C MET A 1 -32.84 28.92 -82.84
N LYS A 2 -32.45 27.63 -82.86
CA LYS A 2 -32.99 26.55 -81.97
C LYS A 2 -31.98 25.37 -81.87
N LEU A 3 -30.72 25.63 -81.59
CA LEU A 3 -29.72 24.55 -81.39
C LEU A 3 -28.69 24.81 -80.30
N CYS A 4 -28.87 25.82 -79.43
CA CYS A 4 -27.90 26.18 -78.41
C CYS A 4 -28.31 25.93 -76.95
N ASN A 5 -29.52 25.41 -76.69
CA ASN A 5 -30.04 25.26 -75.30
C ASN A 5 -29.95 23.81 -74.76
N HIS A 6 -29.48 22.83 -75.50
CA HIS A 6 -29.39 21.46 -75.01
C HIS A 6 -28.02 21.04 -74.44
N ALA A 7 -26.95 21.79 -74.74
CA ALA A 7 -25.60 21.47 -74.27
C ALA A 7 -25.29 21.95 -72.83
N THR A 8 -25.97 22.96 -72.33
CA THR A 8 -25.75 23.53 -70.98
C THR A 8 -26.49 22.76 -69.89
N ALA A 9 -27.63 22.12 -70.19
CA ALA A 9 -28.39 21.34 -69.23
C ALA A 9 -27.71 20.02 -68.87
N THR A 10 -27.09 19.35 -69.81
CA THR A 10 -26.41 18.06 -69.62
C THR A 10 -25.06 18.19 -68.87
N CYS A 11 -24.40 19.33 -68.95
CA CYS A 11 -23.14 19.59 -68.21
C CYS A 11 -23.38 19.88 -66.74
N ARG A 12 -24.52 20.55 -66.44
CA ARG A 12 -24.90 20.87 -65.04
C ARG A 12 -25.38 19.62 -64.25
N ASP A 13 -26.06 18.73 -64.92
CA ASP A 13 -26.56 17.50 -64.33
C ASP A 13 -25.45 16.46 -64.07
N ARG A 14 -24.39 16.39 -64.93
CA ARG A 14 -23.22 15.57 -64.68
C ARG A 14 -22.36 16.13 -63.51
N ALA A 15 -22.24 17.45 -63.37
CA ALA A 15 -21.50 18.09 -62.27
C ALA A 15 -22.21 17.85 -60.91
N VAL A 16 -23.53 17.86 -60.86
CA VAL A 16 -24.29 17.56 -59.63
C VAL A 16 -24.22 16.05 -59.27
N LYS A 17 -24.30 15.13 -60.27
CA LYS A 17 -24.09 13.68 -60.02
C LYS A 17 -22.68 13.32 -59.62
N LEU A 18 -21.66 14.01 -60.12
CA LEU A 18 -20.28 13.80 -59.72
C LEU A 18 -20.02 14.31 -58.26
N ARG A 19 -20.69 15.41 -57.85
CA ARG A 19 -20.60 15.96 -56.51
C ARG A 19 -21.31 15.07 -55.48
N SER A 20 -22.47 14.45 -55.83
CA SER A 20 -23.16 13.52 -54.94
C SER A 20 -22.41 12.20 -54.79
N LEU A 21 -21.71 11.71 -55.84
CA LEU A 21 -20.88 10.49 -55.75
C LEU A 21 -19.61 10.72 -54.92
N LEU A 22 -18.97 11.89 -54.99
CA LEU A 22 -17.78 12.20 -54.18
C LEU A 22 -18.15 12.38 -52.68
N LEU A 23 -19.29 13.00 -52.39
CA LEU A 23 -19.78 13.10 -51.01
C LEU A 23 -20.21 11.74 -50.44
N LEU A 24 -20.80 10.89 -51.26
CA LEU A 24 -21.19 9.51 -50.85
C LEU A 24 -19.96 8.62 -50.66
N SER A 25 -18.93 8.76 -51.47
CA SER A 25 -17.65 8.04 -51.36
C SER A 25 -16.85 8.47 -50.12
N MET A 26 -16.90 9.77 -49.78
CA MET A 26 -16.26 10.33 -48.58
C MET A 26 -17.02 9.89 -47.30
N MET A 27 -18.36 9.84 -47.32
CA MET A 27 -19.14 9.25 -46.22
C MET A 27 -18.91 7.75 -46.06
N LEU A 28 -18.74 6.99 -47.16
CA LEU A 28 -18.44 5.56 -47.10
C LEU A 28 -17.01 5.27 -46.60
N LEU A 29 -16.02 6.11 -46.94
CA LEU A 29 -14.66 6.02 -46.37
C LEU A 29 -14.61 6.35 -44.89
N PHE A 30 -15.37 7.34 -44.43
CA PHE A 30 -15.49 7.64 -42.99
C PHE A 30 -16.35 6.61 -42.25
N GLY A 31 -17.39 6.06 -42.90
CA GLY A 31 -18.22 5.00 -42.32
C GLY A 31 -17.48 3.66 -42.19
N HIS A 32 -16.48 3.37 -43.03
CA HIS A 32 -15.65 2.16 -42.90
C HIS A 32 -14.56 2.31 -41.87
N ALA A 33 -13.99 3.51 -41.68
CA ALA A 33 -13.06 3.77 -40.58
C ALA A 33 -13.73 3.68 -39.20
N LEU A 34 -15.00 4.04 -39.08
CA LEU A 34 -15.81 3.88 -37.85
C LEU A 34 -16.31 2.44 -37.63
N ARG A 35 -16.36 1.59 -38.69
CA ARG A 35 -16.73 0.18 -38.53
C ARG A 35 -15.59 -0.77 -38.29
N LEU A 36 -14.34 -0.37 -38.54
CA LEU A 36 -13.17 -1.20 -38.28
C LEU A 36 -12.70 -1.15 -36.82
N GLU A 37 -13.20 -0.21 -36.02
CA GLU A 37 -12.95 -0.17 -34.55
C GLU A 37 -14.15 -0.64 -33.69
N ALA A 38 -15.30 -0.96 -34.29
CA ALA A 38 -16.41 -1.60 -33.58
C ALA A 38 -16.25 -3.12 -33.40
N GLY A 39 -15.10 -3.67 -33.77
CA GLY A 39 -14.64 -4.99 -33.38
C GLY A 39 -13.83 -4.94 -32.07
N VAL A 40 -14.19 -4.09 -31.14
CA VAL A 40 -13.99 -4.41 -29.72
C VAL A 40 -14.92 -5.57 -29.49
N ASP A 41 -14.33 -6.77 -29.53
CA ASP A 41 -14.95 -7.92 -28.93
C ASP A 41 -15.64 -7.41 -27.67
N SER A 42 -16.95 -7.55 -27.67
CA SER A 42 -17.73 -7.62 -26.46
C SER A 42 -17.13 -8.79 -25.67
N PHE A 43 -15.96 -8.58 -25.07
CA PHE A 43 -15.66 -9.23 -23.82
C PHE A 43 -16.86 -8.83 -22.98
N GLY A 44 -17.82 -9.73 -23.01
CA GLY A 44 -18.90 -9.71 -22.07
C GLY A 44 -18.26 -9.45 -20.72
N ALA A 45 -18.36 -8.22 -20.32
CA ALA A 45 -18.41 -7.91 -18.93
C ALA A 45 -19.66 -8.66 -18.45
N SER A 46 -19.51 -9.98 -18.32
CA SER A 46 -20.17 -10.75 -17.32
C SER A 46 -19.73 -10.08 -16.01
N SER A 47 -20.35 -8.97 -15.75
CA SER A 47 -20.48 -8.41 -14.41
C SER A 47 -21.40 -9.32 -13.58
N ASN A 48 -21.13 -10.61 -13.64
CA ASN A 48 -21.21 -11.47 -12.49
C ASN A 48 -19.90 -11.23 -11.72
N GLY A 49 -19.70 -9.99 -11.32
CA GLY A 49 -19.23 -9.67 -9.99
C GLY A 49 -20.27 -10.27 -9.06
N GLY A 50 -20.30 -11.58 -9.00
CA GLY A 50 -20.58 -12.26 -7.77
C GLY A 50 -19.55 -11.69 -6.83
N TYR A 51 -19.90 -10.59 -6.17
CA TYR A 51 -19.54 -10.46 -4.78
C TYR A 51 -19.94 -11.82 -4.22
N HIS A 52 -18.94 -12.71 -4.13
CA HIS A 52 -19.02 -13.74 -3.12
C HIS A 52 -19.41 -12.91 -1.92
N GLN A 53 -20.67 -12.99 -1.54
CA GLN A 53 -21.03 -12.93 -0.16
C GLN A 53 -20.14 -13.98 0.47
N THR A 54 -18.89 -13.59 0.74
CA THR A 54 -18.13 -14.17 1.82
C THR A 54 -19.12 -14.07 2.92
N SER A 55 -19.69 -15.23 3.28
CA SER A 55 -20.43 -15.42 4.50
C SER A 55 -19.82 -14.44 5.48
N GLU A 56 -20.61 -13.44 5.92
CA GLU A 56 -20.21 -12.55 6.99
C GLU A 56 -19.82 -13.48 8.13
N VAL A 57 -18.56 -13.83 8.16
CA VAL A 57 -17.92 -14.38 9.35
C VAL A 57 -18.02 -13.19 10.28
N SER A 58 -19.07 -13.20 11.09
CA SER A 58 -19.28 -12.21 12.13
C SER A 58 -18.12 -12.39 13.10
N VAL A 59 -17.01 -11.69 12.80
CA VAL A 59 -15.86 -11.64 13.69
C VAL A 59 -16.36 -10.97 14.95
N ASN A 60 -16.49 -11.75 16.01
CA ASN A 60 -17.06 -11.28 17.24
C ASN A 60 -16.03 -10.37 17.92
N GLU A 61 -16.26 -9.07 17.91
CA GLU A 61 -15.40 -8.08 18.59
C GLU A 61 -15.53 -8.17 20.13
N ARG A 62 -16.49 -8.98 20.65
CA ARG A 62 -16.79 -9.07 22.08
C ARG A 62 -16.24 -10.36 22.69
N GLY A 63 -15.76 -10.27 23.92
CA GLY A 63 -15.23 -11.41 24.64
C GLY A 63 -13.72 -11.61 24.42
N GLN A 64 -13.32 -12.84 24.09
CA GLN A 64 -11.91 -13.18 23.89
C GLN A 64 -11.51 -12.97 22.42
N LEU A 65 -10.48 -12.16 22.19
CA LEU A 65 -9.96 -11.83 20.86
C LEU A 65 -8.73 -12.69 20.54
N THR A 66 -8.74 -13.40 19.41
CA THR A 66 -7.54 -14.08 18.89
C THR A 66 -6.75 -13.17 17.93
N LEU A 67 -5.47 -13.49 17.71
CA LEU A 67 -4.66 -12.77 16.70
C LEU A 67 -5.30 -12.83 15.30
N ARG A 68 -5.87 -13.99 14.95
CA ARG A 68 -6.55 -14.19 13.67
C ARG A 68 -7.74 -13.24 13.50
N ASP A 69 -8.56 -13.09 14.56
CA ASP A 69 -9.71 -12.18 14.53
C ASP A 69 -9.27 -10.73 14.42
N ALA A 70 -8.24 -10.32 15.16
CA ALA A 70 -7.66 -8.98 15.09
C ALA A 70 -7.13 -8.64 13.67
N LEU A 71 -6.46 -9.61 13.02
CA LEU A 71 -5.98 -9.48 11.65
C LEU A 71 -7.15 -9.36 10.66
N GLN A 72 -8.17 -10.19 10.77
CA GLN A 72 -9.34 -10.14 9.90
C GLN A 72 -10.08 -8.81 10.03
N LEU A 73 -10.33 -8.34 11.25
CA LEU A 73 -10.95 -7.03 11.51
C LEU A 73 -10.15 -5.90 10.89
N THR A 74 -8.82 -5.93 11.07
CA THR A 74 -7.94 -4.90 10.52
C THR A 74 -7.94 -4.91 9.00
N LEU A 75 -7.79 -6.07 8.35
CA LEU A 75 -7.77 -6.15 6.89
C LEU A 75 -9.09 -5.69 6.26
N LEU A 76 -10.22 -5.86 6.96
CA LEU A 76 -11.54 -5.44 6.48
C LEU A 76 -11.82 -3.94 6.71
N ARG A 77 -11.34 -3.36 7.82
CA ARG A 77 -11.78 -2.03 8.28
C ARG A 77 -10.67 -0.99 8.40
N ASN A 78 -9.44 -1.34 8.09
CA ASN A 78 -8.34 -0.40 8.19
C ASN A 78 -8.42 0.67 7.09
N PRO A 79 -8.53 1.98 7.42
CA PRO A 79 -8.70 3.03 6.43
C PRO A 79 -7.43 3.25 5.59
N GLU A 80 -6.27 2.90 6.13
CA GLU A 80 -4.99 3.02 5.43
C GLU A 80 -4.92 2.01 4.27
N LEU A 81 -5.28 0.74 4.48
CA LEU A 81 -5.39 -0.25 3.39
C LEU A 81 -6.44 0.14 2.36
N ALA A 82 -7.58 0.66 2.82
CA ALA A 82 -8.63 1.13 1.93
C ALA A 82 -8.16 2.28 1.02
N SER A 83 -7.27 3.17 1.50
CA SER A 83 -6.70 4.24 0.69
C SER A 83 -5.80 3.71 -0.43
N PHE A 84 -4.94 2.74 -0.15
CA PHE A 84 -4.09 2.09 -1.17
C PHE A 84 -4.91 1.31 -2.21
N SER A 85 -5.98 0.64 -1.78
CA SER A 85 -6.91 -0.03 -2.72
C SER A 85 -7.58 0.97 -3.69
N LYS A 86 -7.97 2.15 -3.19
CA LYS A 86 -8.53 3.22 -4.04
C LYS A 86 -7.50 3.81 -5.00
N GLU A 87 -6.22 3.86 -4.62
CA GLU A 87 -5.14 4.31 -5.50
C GLU A 87 -4.98 3.36 -6.70
N ILE A 88 -5.06 2.04 -6.49
CA ILE A 88 -5.05 1.06 -7.59
C ILE A 88 -6.20 1.37 -8.57
N THR A 89 -7.43 1.53 -8.07
CA THR A 89 -8.60 1.85 -8.92
C THR A 89 -8.46 3.19 -9.63
N ALA A 90 -7.83 4.19 -9.01
CA ALA A 90 -7.54 5.46 -9.65
C ALA A 90 -6.56 5.32 -10.81
N LEU A 91 -5.53 4.47 -10.64
CA LEU A 91 -4.53 4.19 -11.69
C LEU A 91 -5.07 3.30 -12.81
N GLU A 92 -6.04 2.40 -12.56
CA GLU A 92 -6.83 1.73 -13.60
C GLU A 92 -7.50 2.76 -14.51
N GLY A 93 -8.10 3.81 -13.93
CA GLY A 93 -8.65 4.95 -14.67
C GLY A 93 -7.59 5.68 -15.50
N ALA A 94 -6.38 5.87 -14.96
CA ALA A 94 -5.27 6.49 -15.68
C ALA A 94 -4.78 5.61 -16.84
N THR A 95 -4.75 4.28 -16.66
CA THR A 95 -4.41 3.30 -17.69
C THR A 95 -5.44 3.34 -18.83
N LEU A 96 -6.73 3.39 -18.50
CA LEU A 96 -7.80 3.59 -19.47
C LEU A 96 -7.58 4.89 -20.26
N GLN A 97 -7.36 6.01 -19.58
CA GLN A 97 -7.14 7.33 -20.21
C GLN A 97 -5.90 7.34 -21.11
N ALA A 98 -4.81 6.65 -20.73
CA ALA A 98 -3.61 6.51 -21.55
C ALA A 98 -3.89 5.78 -22.87
N GLY A 99 -4.90 4.90 -22.90
CA GLY A 99 -5.32 4.14 -24.07
C GLY A 99 -6.23 4.88 -25.03
N LEU A 100 -6.81 6.03 -24.65
CA LEU A 100 -7.75 6.74 -25.51
C LEU A 100 -7.04 7.46 -26.65
N LEU A 101 -7.72 7.53 -27.80
CA LEU A 101 -7.32 8.37 -28.91
C LEU A 101 -7.60 9.83 -28.59
N ARG A 102 -6.84 10.73 -29.23
CA ARG A 102 -7.11 12.17 -29.13
C ARG A 102 -8.44 12.48 -29.81
N ASN A 103 -9.24 13.36 -29.21
CA ASN A 103 -10.51 13.76 -29.80
C ASN A 103 -10.29 14.54 -31.10
N PRO A 104 -11.19 14.43 -32.09
CA PRO A 104 -11.22 15.33 -33.23
C PRO A 104 -11.51 16.77 -32.78
N GLU A 105 -10.92 17.72 -33.49
CA GLU A 105 -11.06 19.14 -33.23
C GLU A 105 -11.91 19.78 -34.33
N LEU A 106 -12.98 20.51 -33.95
CA LEU A 106 -13.76 21.35 -34.87
C LEU A 106 -13.25 22.79 -34.75
N SER A 107 -12.84 23.38 -35.88
CA SER A 107 -12.42 24.77 -35.91
C SER A 107 -13.29 25.57 -36.88
N VAL A 108 -13.70 26.76 -36.44
CA VAL A 108 -14.37 27.76 -37.27
C VAL A 108 -13.52 29.00 -37.24
N ASN A 109 -13.05 29.42 -38.43
CA ASN A 109 -12.23 30.60 -38.59
C ASN A 109 -12.91 31.60 -39.54
N VAL A 110 -13.06 32.83 -39.09
CA VAL A 110 -13.62 33.91 -39.89
C VAL A 110 -12.53 34.98 -40.09
N GLU A 111 -12.07 35.12 -41.30
CA GLU A 111 -11.05 36.10 -41.68
C GLU A 111 -11.72 37.29 -42.34
N ASN A 112 -11.14 38.48 -42.12
CA ASN A 112 -11.63 39.76 -42.67
C ASN A 112 -13.10 40.03 -42.35
N ALA A 113 -13.53 39.75 -41.13
CA ALA A 113 -14.90 39.97 -40.70
C ALA A 113 -15.34 41.42 -40.88
N GLY A 114 -16.49 41.63 -41.55
CA GLY A 114 -17.05 42.97 -41.82
C GLY A 114 -16.46 43.66 -43.08
N ASN A 115 -15.47 43.05 -43.76
CA ASN A 115 -14.86 43.64 -44.97
C ASN A 115 -15.56 43.09 -46.22
N ILE A 116 -16.78 43.52 -46.49
CA ILE A 116 -17.58 43.21 -47.69
C ILE A 116 -17.32 44.33 -48.70
N GLN A 117 -16.18 44.34 -49.33
CA GLN A 117 -15.95 45.27 -50.46
C GLN A 117 -16.62 44.69 -51.71
N LYS A 118 -17.68 45.39 -52.20
CA LYS A 118 -18.22 45.13 -53.53
C LYS A 118 -17.15 45.47 -54.58
N LEU A 119 -16.85 44.53 -55.46
CA LEU A 119 -16.06 44.83 -56.67
C LEU A 119 -16.73 45.92 -57.45
N ARG A 120 -16.26 47.13 -57.30
CA ARG A 120 -16.57 48.29 -58.17
C ARG A 120 -15.40 48.50 -59.11
N GLY A 121 -15.29 47.63 -60.07
CA GLY A 121 -14.30 47.78 -61.17
C GLY A 121 -15.06 47.99 -62.47
N ASP A 122 -14.72 49.09 -63.15
CA ASP A 122 -15.12 49.25 -64.51
C ASP A 122 -14.25 48.30 -65.35
N LEU A 123 -14.89 47.27 -65.89
CA LEU A 123 -14.26 46.15 -66.63
C LEU A 123 -13.69 46.64 -68.00
N ASN A 124 -13.80 47.90 -68.32
CA ASN A 124 -13.31 48.50 -69.59
C ASN A 124 -12.13 49.45 -69.47
N ALA A 125 -11.48 49.53 -68.30
CA ALA A 125 -10.27 50.32 -68.14
C ALA A 125 -9.01 49.52 -68.48
N PRO A 126 -8.18 49.88 -69.44
CA PRO A 126 -7.03 49.05 -69.87
C PRO A 126 -5.85 48.99 -68.89
N ASP A 127 -5.89 49.70 -67.78
CA ASP A 127 -4.83 49.77 -66.80
C ASP A 127 -5.33 49.66 -65.37
N SER A 128 -6.27 48.75 -65.11
CA SER A 128 -6.69 48.46 -63.75
C SER A 128 -5.63 47.57 -63.06
N ILE A 129 -4.78 48.20 -62.27
CA ILE A 129 -4.05 47.56 -61.19
C ILE A 129 -5.08 46.71 -60.40
N VAL A 130 -4.93 45.42 -60.50
CA VAL A 130 -5.76 44.49 -59.70
C VAL A 130 -5.51 44.82 -58.25
N LYS A 131 -6.35 45.64 -57.64
CA LYS A 131 -6.34 45.89 -56.24
C LYS A 131 -6.72 44.55 -55.56
N GLU A 132 -5.83 44.07 -54.71
CA GLU A 132 -6.06 42.87 -53.89
C GLU A 132 -7.42 42.99 -53.23
N VAL A 133 -8.35 42.11 -53.59
CA VAL A 133 -9.72 42.15 -53.08
C VAL A 133 -9.72 41.37 -51.78
N VAL A 134 -9.65 42.08 -50.67
CA VAL A 134 -9.83 41.50 -49.35
C VAL A 134 -11.29 41.18 -49.15
N GLN A 135 -11.64 39.91 -48.99
CA GLN A 135 -13.02 39.45 -48.75
C GLN A 135 -13.11 38.67 -47.47
N GLN A 136 -14.28 38.71 -46.86
CA GLN A 136 -14.57 37.85 -45.71
C GLN A 136 -14.59 36.38 -46.17
N THR A 137 -13.84 35.54 -45.46
CA THR A 137 -13.85 34.09 -45.63
C THR A 137 -14.25 33.41 -44.34
N THR A 138 -15.10 32.40 -44.45
CA THR A 138 -15.48 31.55 -43.32
C THR A 138 -15.00 30.13 -43.58
N THR A 139 -14.14 29.62 -42.73
CA THR A 139 -13.58 28.28 -42.87
C THR A 139 -14.09 27.41 -41.72
N ILE A 140 -14.70 26.29 -42.05
CA ILE A 140 -15.10 25.25 -41.07
C ILE A 140 -14.25 24.03 -41.36
N ARG A 141 -13.52 23.52 -40.37
CA ARG A 141 -12.65 22.35 -40.49
C ARG A 141 -12.88 21.38 -39.36
N ILE A 142 -12.79 20.09 -39.65
CA ILE A 142 -12.60 19.04 -38.68
C ILE A 142 -11.19 18.48 -38.80
N GLY A 143 -10.47 18.36 -37.72
CA GLY A 143 -9.10 17.88 -37.67
C GLY A 143 -8.91 16.76 -36.69
N GLN A 144 -7.94 15.90 -36.96
CA GLN A 144 -7.58 14.78 -36.10
C GLN A 144 -6.06 14.71 -35.95
N LEU A 145 -5.59 14.63 -34.70
CA LEU A 145 -4.21 14.34 -34.39
C LEU A 145 -3.98 12.83 -34.47
N LEU A 146 -3.08 12.40 -35.34
CA LEU A 146 -2.62 11.03 -35.46
C LEU A 146 -1.28 10.89 -34.76
N GLU A 147 -1.29 10.12 -33.69
CA GLU A 147 -0.07 9.83 -32.94
C GLU A 147 0.74 8.74 -33.69
N LEU A 148 1.94 9.07 -34.09
CA LEU A 148 2.85 8.16 -34.79
C LEU A 148 3.94 7.64 -33.84
N GLY A 149 4.66 6.60 -34.26
CA GLY A 149 5.81 6.06 -33.52
C GLY A 149 5.47 5.24 -32.26
N GLY A 150 4.26 4.72 -32.14
CA GLY A 150 3.90 3.84 -31.03
C GLY A 150 3.62 4.57 -29.70
N LYS A 151 3.45 5.90 -29.69
CA LYS A 151 3.27 6.71 -28.48
C LYS A 151 2.14 6.21 -27.56
N ARG A 152 1.00 5.84 -28.13
CA ARG A 152 -0.14 5.31 -27.37
C ARG A 152 0.25 4.01 -26.66
N ALA A 153 0.89 3.07 -27.38
CA ALA A 153 1.33 1.81 -26.80
C ALA A 153 2.33 2.00 -25.67
N ALA A 154 3.32 2.90 -25.86
CA ALA A 154 4.29 3.22 -24.82
C ALA A 154 3.62 3.85 -23.58
N ARG A 155 2.66 4.78 -23.77
CA ARG A 155 1.91 5.37 -22.64
C ARG A 155 1.09 4.33 -21.89
N VAL A 156 0.41 3.42 -22.59
CA VAL A 156 -0.38 2.35 -21.96
C VAL A 156 0.52 1.41 -21.18
N SER A 157 1.68 1.02 -21.75
CA SER A 157 2.65 0.18 -21.07
C SER A 157 3.15 0.83 -19.78
N ALA A 158 3.55 2.10 -19.83
CA ALA A 158 4.01 2.84 -18.65
C ALA A 158 2.90 3.00 -17.61
N ALA A 159 1.66 3.30 -18.01
CA ALA A 159 0.52 3.44 -17.10
C ALA A 159 0.19 2.10 -16.41
N ARG A 160 0.21 0.97 -17.15
CA ARG A 160 -0.02 -0.36 -16.58
C ARG A 160 1.04 -0.75 -15.56
N LEU A 161 2.32 -0.48 -15.85
CA LEU A 161 3.39 -0.72 -14.89
C LEU A 161 3.28 0.17 -13.64
N ASN A 162 2.73 1.38 -13.77
CA ASN A 162 2.44 2.24 -12.63
C ASN A 162 1.30 1.69 -11.76
N GLU A 163 0.27 1.10 -12.37
CA GLU A 163 -0.81 0.40 -11.68
C GLU A 163 -0.27 -0.85 -10.94
N GLU A 164 0.61 -1.64 -11.58
CA GLU A 164 1.28 -2.78 -10.95
C GLU A 164 2.16 -2.34 -9.76
N LEU A 165 2.82 -1.19 -9.84
CA LEU A 165 3.56 -0.60 -8.72
C LEU A 165 2.64 -0.28 -7.54
N ALA A 166 1.48 0.31 -7.79
CA ALA A 166 0.52 0.59 -6.72
C ALA A 166 -0.01 -0.70 -6.07
N ALA A 167 -0.17 -1.78 -6.83
CA ALA A 167 -0.51 -3.09 -6.28
C ALA A 167 0.62 -3.63 -5.37
N MET A 168 1.90 -3.42 -5.73
CA MET A 168 3.03 -3.77 -4.86
C MET A 168 3.11 -2.87 -3.61
N ASP A 169 2.76 -1.59 -3.73
CA ASP A 169 2.65 -0.68 -2.59
C ASP A 169 1.56 -1.15 -1.61
N TYR A 170 0.41 -1.59 -2.12
CA TYR A 170 -0.65 -2.17 -1.30
C TYR A 170 -0.17 -3.43 -0.55
N GLU A 171 0.50 -4.38 -1.23
CA GLU A 171 1.00 -5.60 -0.59
C GLU A 171 2.10 -5.29 0.44
N SER A 172 3.00 -4.35 0.15
CA SER A 172 4.01 -3.90 1.13
C SER A 172 3.34 -3.32 2.38
N ARG A 173 2.31 -2.50 2.19
CA ARG A 173 1.58 -1.90 3.30
C ARG A 173 0.77 -2.92 4.09
N ARG A 174 0.20 -3.90 3.39
CA ARG A 174 -0.51 -5.02 4.02
C ARG A 174 0.40 -5.82 4.96
N VAL A 175 1.61 -6.17 4.52
CA VAL A 175 2.61 -6.87 5.35
C VAL A 175 2.99 -6.03 6.57
N GLU A 176 3.22 -4.72 6.42
CA GLU A 176 3.51 -3.83 7.54
C GLU A 176 2.37 -3.75 8.55
N ILE A 177 1.12 -3.66 8.09
CA ILE A 177 -0.05 -3.61 8.97
C ILE A 177 -0.24 -4.92 9.71
N ILE A 178 -0.07 -6.07 9.04
CA ILE A 178 -0.11 -7.39 9.68
C ILE A 178 0.92 -7.47 10.82
N ALA A 179 2.16 -7.10 10.56
CA ALA A 179 3.21 -7.10 11.58
C ALA A 179 2.90 -6.13 12.74
N ARG A 180 2.36 -4.96 12.43
CA ARG A 180 1.95 -3.97 13.46
C ARG A 180 0.83 -4.49 14.34
N VAL A 181 -0.19 -5.16 13.77
CA VAL A 181 -1.27 -5.78 14.54
C VAL A 181 -0.72 -6.90 15.42
N ALA A 182 0.14 -7.78 14.90
CA ALA A 182 0.75 -8.85 15.67
C ALA A 182 1.58 -8.30 16.85
N MET A 183 2.36 -7.25 16.62
CA MET A 183 3.11 -6.56 17.68
C MET A 183 2.18 -5.96 18.75
N LEU A 184 1.12 -5.25 18.36
CA LEU A 184 0.16 -4.66 19.31
C LEU A 184 -0.63 -5.73 20.07
N PHE A 185 -0.94 -6.84 19.42
CA PHE A 185 -1.59 -7.99 20.06
C PHE A 185 -0.67 -8.63 21.11
N THR A 186 0.61 -8.84 20.78
CA THR A 186 1.63 -9.30 21.73
C THR A 186 1.76 -8.36 22.93
N GLU A 187 1.65 -7.04 22.69
CA GLU A 187 1.70 -6.05 23.79
C GLU A 187 0.50 -6.14 24.72
N VAL A 188 -0.71 -6.47 24.20
CA VAL A 188 -1.88 -6.75 25.02
C VAL A 188 -1.67 -8.01 25.86
N LEU A 189 -1.17 -9.12 25.28
CA LEU A 189 -0.85 -10.34 26.01
C LEU A 189 0.17 -10.08 27.13
N ALA A 190 1.26 -9.38 26.82
CA ALA A 190 2.26 -9.01 27.81
C ALA A 190 1.70 -8.08 28.90
N GLY A 191 0.78 -7.19 28.52
CA GLY A 191 0.03 -6.35 29.46
C GLY A 191 -0.82 -7.14 30.43
N GLN A 192 -1.52 -8.19 29.95
CA GLN A 192 -2.32 -9.08 30.76
C GLN A 192 -1.45 -9.85 31.79
N GLU A 193 -0.31 -10.38 31.34
CA GLU A 193 0.60 -11.09 32.24
C GLU A 193 1.24 -10.15 33.28
N ARG A 194 1.61 -8.93 32.87
CA ARG A 194 2.13 -7.91 33.82
C ARG A 194 1.09 -7.51 34.87
N GLN A 195 -0.18 -7.33 34.47
CA GLN A 195 -1.26 -7.02 35.41
C GLN A 195 -1.45 -8.17 36.42
N LYS A 196 -1.51 -9.41 35.93
CA LYS A 196 -1.64 -10.61 36.78
C LYS A 196 -0.50 -10.71 37.80
N LEU A 197 0.75 -10.51 37.38
CA LEU A 197 1.91 -10.49 38.27
C LEU A 197 1.83 -9.37 39.33
N ALA A 198 1.44 -8.17 38.93
CA ALA A 198 1.32 -7.03 39.83
C ALA A 198 0.20 -7.26 40.88
N GLU A 199 -0.95 -7.82 40.47
CA GLU A 199 -2.02 -8.22 41.39
C GLU A 199 -1.59 -9.31 42.36
N GLU A 200 -0.82 -10.30 41.90
CA GLU A 200 -0.26 -11.34 42.77
C GLU A 200 0.71 -10.76 43.79
N THR A 201 1.61 -9.86 43.34
CA THR A 201 2.56 -9.15 44.21
C THR A 201 1.86 -8.29 45.24
N GLN A 202 0.79 -7.59 44.87
CA GLN A 202 -0.04 -6.82 45.82
C GLN A 202 -0.70 -7.75 46.87
N ARG A 203 -1.23 -8.90 46.46
CA ARG A 203 -1.81 -9.90 47.37
C ARG A 203 -0.77 -10.44 48.35
N LEU A 204 0.44 -10.77 47.85
CA LEU A 204 1.54 -11.22 48.71
C LEU A 204 1.98 -10.13 49.70
N ALA A 205 2.09 -8.88 49.24
CA ALA A 205 2.42 -7.76 50.12
C ALA A 205 1.35 -7.54 51.22
N GLN A 206 0.07 -7.72 50.92
CA GLN A 206 -1.00 -7.67 51.91
C GLN A 206 -0.84 -8.80 52.96
N GLN A 207 -0.56 -10.04 52.56
CA GLN A 207 -0.31 -11.16 53.48
C GLN A 207 0.91 -10.88 54.38
N VAL A 208 1.95 -10.23 53.87
CA VAL A 208 3.10 -9.81 54.68
C VAL A 208 2.67 -8.80 55.72
N VAL A 209 1.88 -7.78 55.37
CA VAL A 209 1.33 -6.79 56.33
C VAL A 209 0.53 -7.48 57.42
N ASP A 210 -0.41 -8.38 57.08
CA ASP A 210 -1.25 -9.06 58.01
C ASP A 210 -0.41 -9.91 59.02
N THR A 211 0.61 -10.59 58.52
CA THR A 211 1.53 -11.38 59.34
C THR A 211 2.35 -10.49 60.27
N VAL A 212 2.87 -9.36 59.79
CA VAL A 212 3.67 -8.42 60.57
C VAL A 212 2.83 -7.78 61.67
N VAL A 213 1.61 -7.33 61.37
CA VAL A 213 0.69 -6.73 62.38
C VAL A 213 0.46 -7.67 63.54
N LEU A 214 0.18 -8.96 63.26
CA LEU A 214 -0.01 -9.98 64.31
C LEU A 214 1.24 -10.19 65.18
N ARG A 215 2.44 -10.08 64.59
CA ARG A 215 3.72 -10.21 65.28
C ARG A 215 4.04 -8.98 66.15
N VAL A 216 3.70 -7.76 65.68
CA VAL A 216 3.81 -6.51 66.45
C VAL A 216 2.90 -6.52 67.66
N ILE A 217 1.62 -6.94 67.49
CA ILE A 217 0.66 -7.06 68.56
C ILE A 217 1.16 -8.09 69.61
N ALA A 218 1.76 -9.20 69.17
CA ALA A 218 2.33 -10.21 70.04
C ALA A 218 3.69 -9.77 70.68
N GLY A 219 4.17 -8.55 70.44
CA GLY A 219 5.45 -8.04 70.93
C GLY A 219 6.70 -8.74 70.40
N LYS A 220 6.58 -9.50 69.28
CA LYS A 220 7.68 -10.31 68.69
C LYS A 220 8.59 -9.51 67.78
N VAL A 221 8.11 -8.37 67.21
CA VAL A 221 8.85 -7.50 66.33
C VAL A 221 8.55 -6.02 66.62
N PRO A 222 9.46 -5.10 66.33
CA PRO A 222 9.24 -3.68 66.58
C PRO A 222 8.16 -3.08 65.66
N PRO A 223 7.40 -2.03 66.10
CA PRO A 223 6.35 -1.37 65.33
C PRO A 223 6.80 -0.82 63.97
N ILE A 224 8.09 -0.47 63.82
CA ILE A 224 8.67 0.02 62.58
C ILE A 224 8.56 -0.99 61.42
N GLU A 225 8.51 -2.28 61.73
CA GLU A 225 8.30 -3.33 60.69
C GLU A 225 6.90 -3.25 60.07
N GLU A 226 5.87 -2.92 60.85
CA GLU A 226 4.52 -2.69 60.33
C GLU A 226 4.51 -1.50 59.36
N THR A 227 5.18 -0.40 59.69
CA THR A 227 5.30 0.75 58.80
C THR A 227 6.00 0.39 57.49
N ARG A 228 7.09 -0.38 57.55
CA ARG A 228 7.81 -0.84 56.36
C ARG A 228 6.95 -1.77 55.49
N ALA A 229 6.23 -2.71 56.08
CA ALA A 229 5.33 -3.61 55.36
C ALA A 229 4.18 -2.82 54.67
N LYS A 230 3.59 -1.82 55.35
CA LYS A 230 2.55 -0.96 54.78
C LYS A 230 3.08 -0.10 53.62
N VAL A 231 4.32 0.41 53.68
CA VAL A 231 4.96 1.10 52.53
C VAL A 231 5.13 0.15 51.36
N GLY A 232 5.62 -1.09 51.59
CA GLY A 232 5.72 -2.10 50.53
C GLY A 232 4.38 -2.41 49.87
N LEU A 233 3.30 -2.55 50.66
CA LEU A 233 1.96 -2.73 50.13
C LEU A 233 1.48 -1.55 49.26
N SER A 234 1.75 -0.31 49.74
CA SER A 234 1.37 0.89 49.00
C SER A 234 2.10 0.97 47.64
N THR A 235 3.38 0.60 47.60
CA THR A 235 4.16 0.50 46.35
C THR A 235 3.54 -0.56 45.41
N ALA A 236 3.24 -1.74 45.93
CA ALA A 236 2.62 -2.81 45.12
C ALA A 236 1.24 -2.42 44.57
N ARG A 237 0.45 -1.60 45.32
CA ARG A 237 -0.82 -1.04 44.82
C ARG A 237 -0.59 -0.09 43.63
N ILE A 238 0.39 0.80 43.74
CA ILE A 238 0.73 1.74 42.64
C ILE A 238 1.15 0.95 41.39
N GLU A 239 1.96 -0.10 41.53
CA GLU A 239 2.40 -0.95 40.44
C GLU A 239 1.22 -1.69 39.79
N SER A 240 0.27 -2.20 40.58
CA SER A 240 -0.95 -2.87 40.08
C SER A 240 -1.85 -1.90 39.31
N GLU A 241 -2.09 -0.70 39.81
CA GLU A 241 -2.85 0.33 39.12
C GLU A 241 -2.16 0.81 37.84
N GLN A 242 -0.82 0.89 37.82
CA GLN A 242 -0.06 1.25 36.63
C GLN A 242 -0.19 0.16 35.56
N ALA A 243 -0.02 -1.12 35.92
CA ALA A 243 -0.17 -2.25 35.00
C ALA A 243 -1.58 -2.31 34.38
N GLN A 244 -2.62 -2.00 35.18
CA GLN A 244 -4.00 -1.93 34.69
C GLN A 244 -4.18 -0.80 33.66
N ARG A 245 -3.64 0.40 33.91
CA ARG A 245 -3.70 1.53 32.98
C ARG A 245 -2.95 1.23 31.68
N ASP A 246 -1.79 0.59 31.79
CA ASP A 246 -0.98 0.21 30.63
C ASP A 246 -1.72 -0.81 29.75
N LEU A 247 -2.39 -1.80 30.35
CA LEU A 247 -3.22 -2.76 29.60
C LEU A 247 -4.39 -2.07 28.89
N ILE A 248 -5.10 -1.16 29.57
CA ILE A 248 -6.18 -0.38 28.93
C ILE A 248 -5.65 0.40 27.73
N SER A 249 -4.48 0.99 27.85
CA SER A 249 -3.83 1.72 26.75
C SER A 249 -3.44 0.78 25.59
N ALA A 250 -2.87 -0.39 25.88
CA ALA A 250 -2.51 -1.38 24.88
C ALA A 250 -3.75 -1.89 24.10
N ARG A 251 -4.86 -2.19 24.81
CA ARG A 251 -6.13 -2.57 24.17
C ARG A 251 -6.67 -1.49 23.23
N LYS A 252 -6.61 -0.22 23.65
CA LYS A 252 -7.04 0.90 22.81
C LYS A 252 -6.20 1.01 21.54
N ARG A 253 -4.86 0.90 21.65
CA ARG A 253 -3.96 0.96 20.49
C ARG A 253 -4.24 -0.16 19.51
N LEU A 254 -4.50 -1.37 19.99
CA LEU A 254 -4.86 -2.49 19.13
C LEU A 254 -6.21 -2.25 18.42
N ALA A 255 -7.25 -1.81 19.14
CA ALA A 255 -8.57 -1.53 18.57
C ALA A 255 -8.55 -0.45 17.49
N LEU A 256 -7.67 0.55 17.58
CA LEU A 256 -7.51 1.58 16.58
C LEU A 256 -7.03 1.03 15.22
N MET A 257 -6.42 -0.15 15.18
CA MET A 257 -5.97 -0.75 13.92
C MET A 257 -7.13 -1.09 12.98
N TRP A 258 -8.31 -1.36 13.49
CA TRP A 258 -9.56 -1.55 12.72
C TRP A 258 -10.57 -0.42 12.91
N ASN A 259 -10.06 0.80 13.21
CA ASN A 259 -10.88 2.01 13.34
C ASN A 259 -11.96 1.93 14.44
N SER A 260 -11.70 1.18 15.51
CA SER A 260 -12.58 1.15 16.68
C SER A 260 -12.02 2.08 17.78
N PRO A 261 -12.76 3.15 18.17
CA PRO A 261 -12.27 4.13 19.15
C PRO A 261 -12.21 3.56 20.58
N ALA A 262 -12.95 2.47 20.83
CA ALA A 262 -12.97 1.77 22.11
C ALA A 262 -12.88 0.26 21.89
N PRO A 263 -12.00 -0.44 22.63
CA PRO A 263 -11.93 -1.89 22.57
C PRO A 263 -13.24 -2.49 23.09
N GLN A 264 -13.84 -3.41 22.32
CA GLN A 264 -15.04 -4.15 22.72
C GLN A 264 -14.69 -5.55 23.25
N PHE A 265 -13.44 -5.99 23.13
CA PHE A 265 -12.97 -7.26 23.63
C PHE A 265 -12.51 -7.15 25.10
N ASP A 266 -12.74 -8.23 25.87
CA ASP A 266 -12.40 -8.29 27.29
C ASP A 266 -10.94 -8.73 27.51
N SER A 267 -10.45 -9.67 26.70
CA SER A 267 -9.09 -10.22 26.79
C SER A 267 -8.58 -10.68 25.43
N ALA A 268 -7.26 -10.66 25.26
CA ALA A 268 -6.59 -11.33 24.16
C ALA A 268 -6.32 -12.80 24.54
N LEU A 269 -6.61 -13.71 23.61
CA LEU A 269 -6.37 -15.15 23.77
C LEU A 269 -5.11 -15.55 22.99
N GLY A 270 -4.09 -15.97 23.70
CA GLY A 270 -2.81 -16.38 23.16
C GLY A 270 -1.84 -16.74 24.27
N ASP A 271 -0.73 -17.34 23.92
CA ASP A 271 0.32 -17.73 24.85
C ASP A 271 1.64 -17.05 24.42
N LEU A 272 2.23 -16.31 25.35
CA LEU A 272 3.58 -15.74 25.17
C LEU A 272 4.68 -16.80 25.28
N GLU A 273 4.42 -17.90 25.98
CA GLU A 273 5.39 -18.97 26.21
C GLU A 273 5.55 -19.92 25.02
N THR A 274 4.77 -19.76 23.94
CA THR A 274 4.95 -20.54 22.71
C THR A 274 6.30 -20.18 22.07
N HIS A 275 7.27 -21.05 22.25
CA HIS A 275 8.64 -20.81 21.81
C HIS A 275 8.88 -21.49 20.46
N ILE A 276 8.98 -20.68 19.42
CA ILE A 276 9.53 -21.12 18.13
C ILE A 276 11.03 -20.94 18.20
N MET A 277 11.80 -22.02 18.07
CA MET A 277 13.26 -21.96 18.02
C MET A 277 13.72 -21.06 16.84
N PRO A 278 14.79 -20.23 16.99
CA PRO A 278 15.31 -19.45 15.89
C PRO A 278 15.60 -20.34 14.66
N PRO A 279 15.05 -19.98 13.47
CA PRO A 279 15.30 -20.75 12.26
C PRO A 279 16.72 -20.54 11.73
N ASP A 280 17.12 -21.33 10.73
CA ASP A 280 18.42 -21.14 10.09
C ASP A 280 18.48 -19.79 9.36
N PHE A 281 19.49 -18.98 9.69
CA PHE A 281 19.72 -17.66 9.10
C PHE A 281 19.86 -17.70 7.57
N HIS A 282 20.48 -18.74 7.03
CA HIS A 282 20.68 -18.88 5.58
C HIS A 282 19.35 -18.99 4.83
N VAL A 283 18.36 -19.68 5.41
CA VAL A 283 17.01 -19.80 4.82
C VAL A 283 16.30 -18.45 4.82
N LEU A 284 16.44 -17.69 5.91
CA LEU A 284 15.90 -16.34 6.00
C LEU A 284 16.52 -15.38 4.98
N GLN A 285 17.83 -15.47 4.76
CA GLN A 285 18.54 -14.64 3.76
C GLN A 285 18.04 -14.84 2.34
N GLN A 286 17.62 -16.05 1.98
CA GLN A 286 17.05 -16.32 0.67
C GLN A 286 15.65 -15.71 0.53
N ARG A 287 14.82 -15.83 1.58
CA ARG A 287 13.45 -15.35 1.61
C ARG A 287 13.31 -13.84 1.65
N VAL A 288 14.26 -13.14 2.24
CA VAL A 288 14.18 -11.67 2.38
C VAL A 288 14.08 -10.93 1.04
N LEU A 289 14.61 -11.53 -0.04
CA LEU A 289 14.53 -10.97 -1.40
C LEU A 289 13.13 -11.15 -2.05
N GLU A 290 12.29 -12.02 -1.49
CA GLU A 290 10.88 -12.20 -1.90
C GLU A 290 9.97 -11.15 -1.23
N ASN A 291 10.53 -10.27 -0.38
CA ASN A 291 9.78 -9.19 0.27
C ASN A 291 9.12 -8.26 -0.77
N PRO A 292 7.85 -7.86 -0.59
CA PRO A 292 7.16 -6.95 -1.50
C PRO A 292 7.92 -5.65 -1.76
N LEU A 293 8.71 -5.13 -0.80
CA LEU A 293 9.54 -3.93 -1.00
C LEU A 293 10.67 -4.18 -2.01
N ALA A 294 11.32 -5.37 -1.98
CA ALA A 294 12.35 -5.75 -2.95
C ALA A 294 11.74 -5.93 -4.35
N LEU A 295 10.60 -6.64 -4.43
CA LEU A 295 9.88 -6.85 -5.69
C LEU A 295 9.38 -5.54 -6.29
N ARG A 296 8.90 -4.63 -5.46
CA ARG A 296 8.51 -3.27 -5.86
C ARG A 296 9.68 -2.48 -6.46
N ALA A 297 10.87 -2.58 -5.85
CA ALA A 297 12.06 -1.89 -6.36
C ALA A 297 12.44 -2.41 -7.76
N MET A 298 12.37 -3.73 -7.99
CA MET A 298 12.56 -4.34 -9.31
C MET A 298 11.49 -3.85 -10.31
N LYS A 299 10.23 -3.84 -9.92
CA LYS A 299 9.12 -3.37 -10.77
C LYS A 299 9.25 -1.88 -11.11
N ASN A 300 9.78 -1.06 -10.18
CA ASN A 300 10.07 0.35 -10.45
C ASN A 300 11.10 0.54 -11.58
N ILE A 301 12.11 -0.32 -11.67
CA ILE A 301 13.07 -0.29 -12.80
C ILE A 301 12.34 -0.57 -14.12
N GLU A 302 11.46 -1.54 -14.17
CA GLU A 302 10.66 -1.84 -15.37
C GLU A 302 9.79 -0.63 -15.77
N HIS A 303 9.13 0.00 -14.81
CA HIS A 303 8.35 1.21 -15.06
C HIS A 303 9.23 2.36 -15.57
N ARG A 304 10.43 2.58 -15.00
CA ARG A 304 11.37 3.60 -15.48
C ARG A 304 11.85 3.31 -16.90
N LYS A 305 12.09 2.05 -17.25
CA LYS A 305 12.42 1.63 -18.63
C LYS A 305 11.26 1.90 -19.60
N ALA A 306 10.03 1.64 -19.20
CA ALA A 306 8.85 1.99 -20.01
C ALA A 306 8.71 3.52 -20.21
N LEU A 307 9.06 4.33 -19.21
CA LEU A 307 9.10 5.79 -19.35
C LEU A 307 10.19 6.25 -20.33
N VAL A 308 11.34 5.57 -20.40
CA VAL A 308 12.36 5.81 -21.44
C VAL A 308 11.74 5.57 -22.83
N GLU A 309 10.98 4.49 -23.00
CA GLU A 309 10.29 4.19 -24.27
C GLU A 309 9.27 5.29 -24.62
N VAL A 310 8.52 5.81 -23.64
CA VAL A 310 7.64 6.97 -23.85
C VAL A 310 8.43 8.16 -24.40
N GLU A 311 9.58 8.48 -23.81
CA GLU A 311 10.41 9.61 -24.29
C GLU A 311 11.06 9.33 -25.66
N GLN A 312 11.40 8.08 -25.96
CA GLN A 312 11.89 7.67 -27.28
C GLN A 312 10.81 7.87 -28.37
N THR A 313 9.57 7.45 -28.09
CA THR A 313 8.47 7.60 -29.06
C THR A 313 8.12 9.07 -29.32
N ARG A 314 8.36 9.99 -28.37
CA ARG A 314 8.15 11.44 -28.53
C ARG A 314 9.04 12.07 -29.60
N ARG A 315 10.16 11.45 -29.96
CA ARG A 315 11.04 11.89 -31.04
C ARG A 315 10.39 11.81 -32.43
N VAL A 316 9.41 10.93 -32.60
CA VAL A 316 8.63 10.83 -33.83
C VAL A 316 7.54 11.89 -33.79
N PRO A 317 7.46 12.81 -34.76
CA PRO A 317 6.43 13.85 -34.79
C PRO A 317 5.03 13.24 -35.00
N ASN A 318 4.01 13.91 -34.51
CA ASN A 318 2.63 13.58 -34.79
C ASN A 318 2.23 14.19 -36.15
N LEU A 319 1.23 13.55 -36.78
CA LEU A 319 0.61 14.07 -38.00
C LEU A 319 -0.78 14.64 -37.63
N PHE A 320 -0.98 15.93 -37.92
CA PHE A 320 -2.31 16.52 -37.82
C PHE A 320 -2.93 16.60 -39.20
N LEU A 321 -4.05 15.94 -39.41
CA LEU A 321 -4.83 15.99 -40.65
C LEU A 321 -6.13 16.75 -40.38
N SER A 322 -6.49 17.66 -41.30
CA SER A 322 -7.78 18.31 -41.25
C SER A 322 -8.37 18.48 -42.65
N ALA A 323 -9.70 18.42 -42.70
CA ALA A 323 -10.47 18.66 -43.91
C ALA A 323 -11.64 19.63 -43.57
N GLY A 324 -12.02 20.44 -44.53
CA GLY A 324 -13.08 21.40 -44.29
C GLY A 324 -13.55 22.10 -45.57
N VAL A 325 -14.36 23.12 -45.34
CA VAL A 325 -14.95 23.95 -46.38
C VAL A 325 -14.65 25.41 -46.09
N VAL A 326 -14.20 26.12 -47.11
CA VAL A 326 -14.02 27.59 -47.10
C VAL A 326 -15.16 28.21 -47.91
N ASN A 327 -15.92 29.10 -47.29
CA ASN A 327 -16.91 29.94 -47.94
C ASN A 327 -16.36 31.32 -48.21
N TYR A 328 -16.51 31.75 -49.42
CA TYR A 328 -16.12 33.07 -49.90
C TYR A 328 -17.32 33.99 -50.01
N ALA A 329 -17.47 34.98 -49.14
CA ALA A 329 -18.65 35.84 -49.05
C ALA A 329 -18.91 36.69 -50.28
N LEU A 330 -17.84 37.10 -50.99
CA LEU A 330 -17.95 38.01 -52.16
C LEU A 330 -18.25 37.27 -53.47
N VAL A 331 -17.58 36.13 -53.67
CA VAL A 331 -17.68 35.36 -54.94
C VAL A 331 -18.79 34.31 -54.88
N GLY A 332 -19.32 34.05 -53.70
CA GLY A 332 -20.45 33.14 -53.51
C GLY A 332 -20.10 31.68 -53.78
N GLY A 333 -18.92 31.24 -53.44
CA GLY A 333 -18.48 29.87 -53.67
C GLY A 333 -17.98 29.15 -52.41
N ASN A 334 -18.11 27.79 -52.43
CA ASN A 334 -17.51 26.94 -51.42
C ASN A 334 -16.36 26.14 -52.01
N THR A 335 -15.22 26.09 -51.34
CA THR A 335 -14.04 25.33 -51.74
C THR A 335 -13.67 24.33 -50.64
N ALA A 336 -13.38 23.08 -51.03
CA ALA A 336 -12.84 22.09 -50.10
C ALA A 336 -11.39 22.42 -49.78
N ILE A 337 -11.03 22.28 -48.52
CA ILE A 337 -9.64 22.42 -48.05
C ILE A 337 -9.24 21.14 -47.32
N VAL A 338 -8.02 20.64 -47.60
CA VAL A 338 -7.37 19.56 -46.86
C VAL A 338 -6.01 20.11 -46.44
N ASN A 339 -5.68 19.91 -45.17
CA ASN A 339 -4.42 20.33 -44.60
C ASN A 339 -3.77 19.16 -43.85
N ALA A 340 -2.45 19.00 -44.03
CA ALA A 340 -1.60 18.10 -43.30
C ALA A 340 -0.46 18.89 -42.66
N MET A 341 -0.30 18.77 -41.33
CA MET A 341 0.73 19.49 -40.59
C MET A 341 1.58 18.49 -39.80
N VAL A 342 2.90 18.59 -39.96
CA VAL A 342 3.89 17.78 -39.25
C VAL A 342 4.95 18.71 -38.70
N PRO A 343 5.21 18.78 -37.41
CA PRO A 343 6.33 19.51 -36.85
C PRO A 343 7.65 18.86 -37.24
N LEU A 344 8.65 19.66 -37.66
CA LEU A 344 9.96 19.15 -38.03
C LEU A 344 10.92 19.28 -36.84
N PRO A 345 11.40 18.17 -36.23
CA PRO A 345 12.27 18.20 -35.06
C PRO A 345 13.72 18.54 -35.44
N LEU A 346 13.98 19.77 -35.78
CA LEU A 346 15.33 20.25 -36.18
C LEU A 346 16.21 20.52 -34.97
N PHE A 347 15.68 21.19 -33.96
CA PHE A 347 16.40 21.62 -32.76
C PHE A 347 16.05 20.77 -31.55
N ASP A 348 14.77 20.67 -31.24
CA ASP A 348 14.24 19.80 -30.15
C ASP A 348 13.90 18.43 -30.71
N ARG A 349 14.71 17.42 -30.32
CA ARG A 349 14.56 16.01 -30.63
C ARG A 349 14.29 15.19 -29.38
N ASN A 350 13.79 15.84 -28.33
CA ASN A 350 13.54 15.25 -27.02
C ASN A 350 14.80 14.68 -26.32
N GLN A 351 16.01 15.21 -26.67
CA GLN A 351 17.29 14.71 -26.19
C GLN A 351 17.47 14.91 -24.67
N GLY A 352 16.96 16.04 -24.15
CA GLY A 352 17.04 16.36 -22.72
C GLY A 352 16.21 15.40 -21.85
N ASN A 353 14.94 15.24 -22.18
CA ASN A 353 14.03 14.34 -21.45
C ASN A 353 14.48 12.88 -21.57
N LEU A 354 15.00 12.48 -22.74
CA LEU A 354 15.53 11.13 -22.91
C LEU A 354 16.74 10.87 -22.02
N LYS A 355 17.68 11.85 -21.93
CA LYS A 355 18.82 11.77 -21.02
C LYS A 355 18.36 11.68 -19.56
N GLU A 356 17.39 12.52 -19.17
CA GLU A 356 16.79 12.49 -17.83
C GLU A 356 16.19 11.11 -17.55
N ALA A 357 15.38 10.56 -18.46
CA ALA A 357 14.73 9.27 -18.29
C ALA A 357 15.75 8.12 -18.08
N HIS A 358 16.86 8.13 -18.85
CA HIS A 358 17.94 7.16 -18.64
C HIS A 358 18.58 7.29 -17.27
N GLN A 359 18.86 8.52 -16.80
CA GLN A 359 19.43 8.72 -15.45
C GLN A 359 18.47 8.29 -14.34
N ARG A 360 17.15 8.41 -14.58
CA ARG A 360 16.14 7.89 -13.64
C ARG A 360 16.10 6.37 -13.59
N VAL A 361 16.43 5.66 -14.68
CA VAL A 361 16.63 4.19 -14.66
C VAL A 361 17.81 3.85 -13.80
N SER A 362 19.00 4.45 -14.05
CA SER A 362 20.19 4.18 -13.24
C SER A 362 19.98 4.49 -11.76
N LYS A 363 19.28 5.59 -11.45
CA LYS A 363 18.87 5.90 -10.07
C LYS A 363 18.01 4.79 -9.46
N ALA A 364 17.05 4.25 -10.21
CA ALA A 364 16.20 3.16 -9.71
C ALA A 364 16.96 1.86 -9.49
N GLU A 365 17.99 1.58 -10.29
CA GLU A 365 18.91 0.45 -10.11
C GLU A 365 19.74 0.60 -8.82
N ASP A 366 20.25 1.80 -8.53
CA ASP A 366 20.94 2.11 -7.28
C ASP A 366 20.00 2.02 -6.07
N GLU A 367 18.76 2.49 -6.20
CA GLU A 367 17.72 2.40 -5.16
C GLU A 367 17.35 0.95 -4.86
N GLN A 368 17.29 0.06 -5.87
CA GLN A 368 17.09 -1.38 -5.68
C GLN A 368 18.24 -1.99 -4.87
N ALA A 369 19.49 -1.74 -5.28
CA ALA A 369 20.66 -2.24 -4.57
C ALA A 369 20.70 -1.76 -3.10
N ALA A 370 20.38 -0.48 -2.86
CA ALA A 370 20.28 0.08 -1.52
C ALA A 370 19.16 -0.59 -0.69
N MET A 371 18.03 -0.91 -1.31
CA MET A 371 16.92 -1.60 -0.64
C MET A 371 17.31 -3.02 -0.24
N GLU A 372 17.99 -3.76 -1.11
CA GLU A 372 18.49 -5.11 -0.78
C GLU A 372 19.48 -5.09 0.39
N ILE A 373 20.41 -4.15 0.39
CA ILE A 373 21.38 -3.97 1.50
C ILE A 373 20.63 -3.67 2.80
N ARG A 374 19.64 -2.78 2.74
CA ARG A 374 18.83 -2.42 3.89
C ARG A 374 18.08 -3.63 4.47
N LEU A 375 17.35 -4.38 3.62
CA LEU A 375 16.59 -5.55 4.06
C LEU A 375 17.50 -6.62 4.68
N ARG A 376 18.66 -6.90 4.07
CA ARG A 376 19.62 -7.85 4.61
C ARG A 376 20.21 -7.38 5.95
N THR A 377 20.45 -6.07 6.10
CA THR A 377 20.99 -5.50 7.35
C THR A 377 19.94 -5.58 8.46
N GLU A 378 18.69 -5.18 8.18
CA GLU A 378 17.58 -5.29 9.14
C GLU A 378 17.37 -6.75 9.57
N LEU A 379 17.42 -7.70 8.61
CA LEU A 379 17.29 -9.12 8.91
C LEU A 379 18.40 -9.60 9.84
N ALA A 380 19.67 -9.27 9.54
CA ALA A 380 20.80 -9.68 10.36
C ALA A 380 20.68 -9.13 11.79
N GLN A 381 20.33 -7.85 11.94
CA GLN A 381 20.13 -7.23 13.24
C GLN A 381 18.98 -7.88 14.03
N SER A 382 17.85 -8.14 13.38
CA SER A 382 16.69 -8.79 14.03
C SER A 382 17.01 -10.23 14.43
N PHE A 383 17.75 -10.95 13.62
CA PHE A 383 18.14 -12.32 13.91
C PHE A 383 19.11 -12.43 15.10
N GLU A 384 20.14 -11.58 15.14
CA GLU A 384 21.10 -11.55 16.26
C GLU A 384 20.38 -11.14 17.56
N ALA A 385 19.50 -10.15 17.50
CA ALA A 385 18.69 -9.75 18.64
C ALA A 385 17.77 -10.89 19.11
N MET A 386 17.14 -11.61 18.18
CA MET A 386 16.27 -12.76 18.49
C MET A 386 17.07 -13.89 19.15
N SER A 387 18.26 -14.20 18.66
CA SER A 387 19.14 -15.22 19.22
C SER A 387 19.62 -14.87 20.65
N ALA A 388 19.93 -13.59 20.87
CA ALA A 388 20.32 -13.11 22.20
C ALA A 388 19.15 -13.20 23.20
N VAL A 389 17.96 -12.76 22.80
CA VAL A 389 16.74 -12.84 23.67
C VAL A 389 16.33 -14.29 23.92
N TRP A 390 16.52 -15.18 22.95
CA TRP A 390 16.30 -16.62 23.14
C TRP A 390 17.16 -17.19 24.27
N ASN A 391 18.45 -16.87 24.31
CA ASN A 391 19.36 -17.28 25.37
C ASN A 391 18.97 -16.67 26.73
N GLU A 392 18.56 -15.38 26.75
CA GLU A 392 18.05 -14.72 27.95
C GLU A 392 16.80 -15.43 28.52
N ILE A 393 15.85 -15.77 27.66
CA ILE A 393 14.63 -16.51 28.07
C ILE A 393 14.99 -17.85 28.69
N ASN A 394 15.89 -18.63 28.09
CA ASN A 394 16.30 -19.93 28.61
C ASN A 394 16.98 -19.78 29.98
N LEU A 395 17.89 -18.81 30.14
CA LEU A 395 18.55 -18.55 31.43
C LEU A 395 17.55 -18.12 32.52
N LEU A 396 16.62 -17.25 32.17
CA LEU A 396 15.56 -16.82 33.10
C LEU A 396 14.65 -18.00 33.50
N ARG A 397 14.20 -18.80 32.54
CA ARG A 397 13.29 -19.91 32.76
C ARG A 397 13.91 -21.06 33.55
N ASP A 398 15.15 -21.46 33.18
CA ASP A 398 15.74 -22.69 33.64
C ASP A 398 16.59 -22.53 34.91
N GLU A 399 17.12 -21.34 35.15
CA GLU A 399 18.03 -21.07 36.28
C GLU A 399 17.49 -19.99 37.23
N ILE A 400 17.24 -18.76 36.73
CA ILE A 400 16.98 -17.60 37.58
C ILE A 400 15.62 -17.69 38.27
N LEU A 401 14.55 -17.98 37.56
CA LEU A 401 13.20 -18.02 38.13
C LEU A 401 13.03 -19.17 39.13
N PRO A 402 13.49 -20.42 38.89
CA PRO A 402 13.46 -21.46 39.90
C PRO A 402 14.24 -21.11 41.15
N GLY A 403 15.44 -20.51 40.98
CA GLY A 403 16.26 -20.04 42.09
C GLY A 403 15.60 -18.96 42.93
N ALA A 404 15.04 -17.94 42.28
CA ALA A 404 14.32 -16.84 42.95
C ALA A 404 13.05 -17.32 43.69
N LYS A 405 12.27 -18.24 43.06
CA LYS A 405 11.11 -18.85 43.69
C LYS A 405 11.49 -19.67 44.94
N SER A 406 12.55 -20.47 44.85
CA SER A 406 13.08 -21.23 45.99
C SER A 406 13.54 -20.32 47.11
N ALA A 407 14.36 -19.30 46.80
CA ALA A 407 14.85 -18.34 47.79
C ALA A 407 13.66 -17.64 48.51
N PHE A 408 12.69 -17.13 47.75
CA PHE A 408 11.51 -16.46 48.34
C PHE A 408 10.73 -17.45 49.25
N SER A 409 10.53 -18.70 48.85
CA SER A 409 9.80 -19.70 49.64
C SER A 409 10.50 -20.00 50.94
N VAL A 410 11.83 -20.14 50.96
CA VAL A 410 12.67 -20.34 52.16
C VAL A 410 12.62 -19.14 53.08
N MET A 411 12.77 -17.92 52.54
CA MET A 411 12.74 -16.69 53.32
C MET A 411 11.38 -16.45 53.96
N ARG A 412 10.27 -16.73 53.22
CA ARG A 412 8.91 -16.63 53.76
C ARG A 412 8.71 -17.57 54.95
N LYS A 413 9.05 -18.85 54.76
CA LYS A 413 8.92 -19.85 55.83
C LYS A 413 9.82 -19.55 57.03
N GLY A 414 11.05 -19.09 56.77
CA GLY A 414 12.00 -18.69 57.81
C GLY A 414 11.54 -17.47 58.57
N TYR A 415 10.93 -16.47 57.93
CA TYR A 415 10.29 -15.31 58.57
C TYR A 415 9.13 -15.76 59.45
N GLU A 416 8.22 -16.60 58.97
CA GLU A 416 7.13 -17.17 59.75
C GLU A 416 7.63 -17.85 61.07
N LEU A 417 8.77 -18.57 60.97
CA LEU A 417 9.42 -19.22 62.10
C LEU A 417 10.32 -18.30 62.96
N GLY A 418 10.47 -17.01 62.60
CA GLY A 418 11.29 -16.07 63.34
C GLY A 418 12.79 -16.22 63.12
N LYS A 419 13.23 -16.97 62.08
CA LYS A 419 14.64 -17.21 61.76
C LYS A 419 15.26 -16.14 60.85
N PHE A 420 14.45 -15.46 60.07
CA PHE A 420 14.88 -14.38 59.17
C PHE A 420 14.11 -13.09 59.48
N GLY A 421 14.66 -11.95 59.14
CA GLY A 421 14.04 -10.63 59.31
C GLY A 421 13.08 -10.27 58.19
N LEU A 422 12.28 -9.20 58.38
CA LEU A 422 11.38 -8.67 57.37
C LEU A 422 12.12 -8.18 56.16
N LEU A 423 13.31 -7.57 56.30
CA LEU A 423 14.05 -7.04 55.19
C LEU A 423 14.50 -8.12 54.19
N GLU A 424 14.98 -9.28 54.68
CA GLU A 424 15.38 -10.39 53.85
C GLU A 424 14.16 -10.99 53.09
N LEU A 425 12.99 -11.07 53.73
CA LEU A 425 11.77 -11.48 53.08
C LEU A 425 11.33 -10.55 51.99
N MET A 426 11.31 -9.22 52.26
CA MET A 426 10.92 -8.21 51.28
C MET A 426 11.92 -8.12 50.12
N ASP A 427 13.21 -8.30 50.37
CA ASP A 427 14.21 -8.35 49.31
C ASP A 427 14.05 -9.57 48.40
N ALA A 428 13.85 -10.74 48.96
CA ALA A 428 13.59 -11.97 48.20
C ALA A 428 12.29 -11.85 47.37
N GLN A 429 11.25 -11.21 47.91
CA GLN A 429 10.00 -10.96 47.15
C GLN A 429 10.28 -9.98 45.96
N ARG A 430 11.02 -8.91 46.22
CA ARG A 430 11.38 -7.94 45.18
C ARG A 430 12.20 -8.59 44.06
N VAL A 431 13.20 -9.39 44.40
CA VAL A 431 14.03 -10.13 43.42
C VAL A 431 13.18 -11.08 42.58
N LEU A 432 12.28 -11.84 43.21
CA LEU A 432 11.37 -12.73 42.47
C LEU A 432 10.50 -11.95 41.49
N PHE A 433 9.82 -10.91 41.93
CA PHE A 433 8.94 -10.10 41.09
C PHE A 433 9.69 -9.43 39.93
N GLN A 434 10.88 -8.85 40.20
CA GLN A 434 11.70 -8.24 39.15
C GLN A 434 12.10 -9.24 38.06
N ASN A 435 12.50 -10.47 38.44
CA ASN A 435 12.85 -11.51 37.48
C ASN A 435 11.64 -12.06 36.74
N GLN A 436 10.46 -12.18 37.35
CA GLN A 436 9.23 -12.53 36.64
C GLN A 436 8.86 -11.44 35.61
N LEU A 437 8.97 -10.18 35.96
CA LEU A 437 8.72 -9.06 35.06
C LEU A 437 9.74 -9.02 33.89
N LEU A 438 11.02 -9.32 34.17
CA LEU A 438 12.07 -9.43 33.16
C LEU A 438 11.74 -10.58 32.18
N TYR A 439 11.30 -11.73 32.69
CA TYR A 439 10.89 -12.86 31.86
C TYR A 439 9.73 -12.52 30.92
N VAL A 440 8.66 -11.89 31.42
CA VAL A 440 7.54 -11.43 30.58
C VAL A 440 8.00 -10.43 29.51
N ARG A 441 8.92 -9.53 29.86
CA ARG A 441 9.50 -8.60 28.89
C ARG A 441 10.33 -9.29 27.82
N ALA A 442 11.14 -10.28 28.21
CA ALA A 442 11.94 -11.09 27.28
C ALA A 442 11.05 -11.85 26.31
N LEU A 443 9.97 -12.51 26.80
CA LEU A 443 8.98 -13.19 25.97
C LEU A 443 8.31 -12.25 24.96
N ALA A 444 7.84 -11.10 25.42
CA ALA A 444 7.19 -10.11 24.54
C ALA A 444 8.18 -9.56 23.50
N ASN A 445 9.44 -9.33 23.88
CA ASN A 445 10.49 -8.90 22.96
C ASN A 445 10.82 -9.97 21.92
N TYR A 446 10.85 -11.24 22.32
CA TYR A 446 11.05 -12.36 21.41
C TYR A 446 9.95 -12.45 20.34
N GLN A 447 8.69 -12.39 20.78
CA GLN A 447 7.53 -12.37 19.86
C GLN A 447 7.55 -11.16 18.91
N ARG A 448 7.99 -10.00 19.40
CA ARG A 448 8.16 -8.81 18.55
C ARG A 448 9.22 -9.06 17.48
N LEU A 449 10.36 -9.66 17.83
CA LEU A 449 11.44 -9.97 16.88
C LEU A 449 11.02 -11.05 15.87
N ILE A 450 10.21 -12.03 16.26
CA ILE A 450 9.55 -12.97 15.34
C ILE A 450 8.70 -12.18 14.32
N ASN A 451 7.82 -11.31 14.77
CA ASN A 451 6.97 -10.51 13.89
C ASN A 451 7.77 -9.59 12.96
N ASP A 452 8.90 -9.04 13.43
CA ASP A 452 9.80 -8.24 12.59
C ASP A 452 10.47 -9.08 11.50
N ILE A 453 10.91 -10.31 11.82
CA ILE A 453 11.49 -11.24 10.84
C ILE A 453 10.40 -11.67 9.84
N GLU A 454 9.20 -12.04 10.30
CA GLU A 454 8.07 -12.39 9.42
C GLU A 454 7.70 -11.26 8.47
N ARG A 455 7.74 -10.02 8.93
CA ARG A 455 7.58 -8.83 8.07
C ARG A 455 8.68 -8.75 7.01
N LEU A 456 9.93 -9.02 7.38
CA LEU A 456 11.07 -8.96 6.47
C LEU A 456 11.06 -10.06 5.42
N ILE A 457 10.58 -11.26 5.76
CA ILE A 457 10.45 -12.39 4.80
C ILE A 457 9.06 -12.48 4.17
N ALA A 458 8.11 -11.63 4.60
CA ALA A 458 6.70 -11.62 4.18
C ALA A 458 5.99 -12.97 4.31
N ALA A 459 6.39 -13.81 5.27
CA ALA A 459 5.84 -15.14 5.51
C ALA A 459 5.94 -15.53 7.00
N PRO A 460 5.02 -16.38 7.51
CA PRO A 460 5.16 -16.92 8.87
C PRO A 460 6.42 -17.79 9.02
N ILE A 461 7.15 -17.62 10.13
CA ILE A 461 8.35 -18.42 10.44
C ILE A 461 8.04 -19.92 10.49
N GLU A 462 6.87 -20.30 10.99
CA GLU A 462 6.41 -21.70 11.05
C GLU A 462 6.35 -22.38 9.67
N SER A 463 6.14 -21.61 8.60
CA SER A 463 6.11 -22.14 7.23
C SER A 463 7.48 -22.53 6.69
N ILE A 464 8.55 -22.11 7.39
CA ILE A 464 9.95 -22.27 6.95
C ILE A 464 10.62 -23.44 7.67
N GLN A 465 10.17 -23.76 8.88
CA GLN A 465 10.72 -24.89 9.62
C GLN A 465 10.21 -26.23 9.04
N PRO A 466 11.10 -27.20 8.77
CA PRO A 466 10.64 -28.52 8.36
C PRO A 466 9.81 -29.13 9.48
N ARG A 467 8.62 -29.63 9.13
CA ARG A 467 7.60 -30.24 10.05
C ARG A 467 8.09 -31.41 10.89
N HIS A 468 9.38 -31.71 10.93
CA HIS A 468 9.92 -32.94 11.53
C HIS A 468 10.23 -32.88 13.03
N GLU A 469 10.21 -31.70 13.68
CA GLU A 469 10.59 -31.63 15.11
C GLU A 469 9.44 -31.48 16.13
N ILE A 470 8.21 -31.24 15.68
CA ILE A 470 7.08 -31.02 16.61
C ILE A 470 6.60 -32.33 17.27
N ASN A 471 6.97 -33.50 16.74
CA ASN A 471 6.50 -34.82 17.27
C ASN A 471 7.45 -35.52 18.25
N SER A 472 8.58 -34.94 18.63
CA SER A 472 9.54 -35.60 19.52
C SER A 472 9.40 -35.26 21.02
N LEU A 473 8.47 -34.38 21.38
CA LEU A 473 8.15 -34.07 22.80
C LEU A 473 6.80 -34.63 23.22
N SER A 474 6.51 -35.88 22.87
CA SER A 474 5.43 -36.63 23.51
C SER A 474 5.91 -37.15 24.90
N PRO A 475 5.20 -36.94 25.98
CA PRO A 475 5.59 -37.37 27.33
C PRO A 475 5.39 -38.90 27.48
N ALA A 476 6.36 -39.66 27.02
CA ALA A 476 6.39 -41.11 27.17
C ALA A 476 7.48 -41.58 28.14
N HIS A 477 7.51 -41.04 29.36
CA HIS A 477 8.27 -41.66 30.47
C HIS A 477 7.60 -41.45 31.84
N LEU A 478 6.33 -41.85 31.94
CA LEU A 478 5.70 -42.05 33.25
C LEU A 478 4.93 -43.39 33.25
N LYS A 479 5.67 -44.51 33.11
CA LYS A 479 5.23 -45.83 33.59
C LYS A 479 6.44 -46.78 33.59
N ARG A 480 7.02 -47.00 34.79
CA ARG A 480 7.53 -48.24 35.35
C ARG A 480 8.65 -47.99 36.36
N LYS A 481 8.29 -48.03 37.66
CA LYS A 481 8.88 -49.02 38.56
C LYS A 481 8.08 -48.99 39.88
N LYS A 482 7.70 -50.19 40.22
CA LYS A 482 7.10 -50.62 41.47
C LYS A 482 7.88 -50.20 42.70
#